data_87f210024aba9541fef9b268f6ea9fc1
#
_entry.id   87f210024aba9541fef9b268f6ea9fc1
#
_cell.length_a   1.000
_cell.length_b   1.000
_cell.length_c   1.000
_cell.angle_alpha   90.00
_cell.angle_beta   90.00
_cell.angle_gamma   90.00
#
_symmetry.space_group_name_H-M   'P 1'
#
loop_
_entity.id
_entity.type
_entity.pdbx_description
1 polymer ?
#
loop_
_entity_poly.entity_id
_entity_poly.type
_entity_poly.pdbx_seq_one_letter_code
_entity_poly.pdbx_strand_id
1 'polypeptide(L)'
;KSVAITYTNNDYGKGLADAFAAAFEAAGGEVTINASHEDGKADYSAEVGALAAAGGEILVVAGYLDQGGKGIIQASLDTGAFDTFVLPDGMVGDSLPEAIGTDLDGSFGQAPGTDSEGAATLVSIAGDSFDATSPFAAESYDAAALILLAMQAAGSKNPADYKGKVFDVA
;
A
#
# COMPACT_ATOMS: atom_id res chain seq x y z
N LYS A 1 -17.55 1.52 15.30
CA LYS A 1 -16.50 0.54 14.96
C LYS A 1 -15.18 1.04 15.52
N SER A 2 -14.32 0.09 15.94
CA SER A 2 -13.00 0.36 16.47
C SER A 2 -11.92 -0.33 15.64
N VAL A 3 -10.76 0.29 15.53
CA VAL A 3 -9.60 -0.26 14.82
C VAL A 3 -8.34 -0.15 15.64
N ALA A 4 -7.48 -1.17 15.53
CA ALA A 4 -6.08 -1.06 15.87
C ALA A 4 -5.29 -0.74 14.59
N ILE A 5 -4.23 0.05 14.68
CA ILE A 5 -3.38 0.41 13.55
C ILE A 5 -1.95 -0.02 13.87
N THR A 6 -1.31 -0.71 12.93
CA THR A 6 0.13 -0.87 12.92
C THR A 6 0.72 -0.35 11.63
N TYR A 7 1.91 0.23 11.69
CA TYR A 7 2.55 0.82 10.52
C TYR A 7 4.06 0.54 10.50
N THR A 8 4.62 0.38 9.29
CA THR A 8 6.07 0.28 9.11
C THR A 8 6.74 1.56 9.60
N ASN A 9 7.84 1.42 10.37
CA ASN A 9 8.52 2.53 11.04
C ASN A 9 9.31 3.42 10.07
N ASN A 10 8.60 4.07 9.14
CA ASN A 10 9.13 5.04 8.19
C ASN A 10 8.10 6.14 7.88
N ASP A 11 8.49 7.12 7.06
CA ASP A 11 7.62 8.28 6.74
C ASP A 11 6.35 7.87 6.00
N TYR A 12 6.40 6.84 5.13
CA TYR A 12 5.22 6.32 4.44
C TYR A 12 4.22 5.73 5.44
N GLY A 13 4.66 4.74 6.23
CA GLY A 13 3.78 4.04 7.16
C GLY A 13 3.18 4.97 8.20
N LYS A 14 4.03 5.82 8.81
CA LYS A 14 3.58 6.79 9.81
C LYS A 14 2.60 7.81 9.22
N GLY A 15 2.92 8.40 8.07
CA GLY A 15 2.08 9.41 7.43
C GLY A 15 0.71 8.86 7.05
N LEU A 16 0.67 7.65 6.50
CA LEU A 16 -0.58 6.98 6.13
C LEU A 16 -1.41 6.60 7.36
N ALA A 17 -0.78 6.03 8.39
CA ALA A 17 -1.46 5.65 9.63
C ALA A 17 -2.06 6.86 10.35
N ASP A 18 -1.33 7.96 10.44
CA ASP A 18 -1.81 9.20 11.06
C ASP A 18 -2.97 9.82 10.27
N ALA A 19 -2.88 9.85 8.95
CA ALA A 19 -3.94 10.35 8.07
C ALA A 19 -5.22 9.49 8.15
N PHE A 20 -5.06 8.17 8.16
CA PHE A 20 -6.17 7.23 8.34
C PHE A 20 -6.83 7.43 9.71
N ALA A 21 -6.04 7.47 10.79
CA ALA A 21 -6.55 7.65 12.15
C ALA A 21 -7.39 8.93 12.26
N ALA A 22 -6.85 10.05 11.79
CA ALA A 22 -7.57 11.33 11.83
C ALA A 22 -8.89 11.30 11.03
N ALA A 23 -8.89 10.69 9.84
CA ALA A 23 -10.09 10.57 9.01
C ALA A 23 -11.12 9.61 9.63
N PHE A 24 -10.68 8.50 10.19
CA PHE A 24 -11.54 7.51 10.81
C PHE A 24 -12.22 8.04 12.07
N GLU A 25 -11.47 8.75 12.93
CA GLU A 25 -12.01 9.42 14.12
C GLU A 25 -12.97 10.55 13.75
N ALA A 26 -12.65 11.35 12.72
CA ALA A 26 -13.56 12.38 12.22
C ALA A 26 -14.89 11.81 11.67
N ALA A 27 -14.87 10.57 11.18
CA ALA A 27 -16.05 9.83 10.76
C ALA A 27 -16.80 9.14 11.93
N GLY A 28 -16.35 9.32 13.18
CA GLY A 28 -16.95 8.75 14.39
C GLY A 28 -16.47 7.34 14.73
N GLY A 29 -15.37 6.89 14.15
CA GLY A 29 -14.70 5.67 14.54
C GLY A 29 -13.79 5.86 15.77
N GLU A 30 -13.30 4.76 16.32
CA GLU A 30 -12.39 4.74 17.46
C GLU A 30 -11.06 4.08 17.04
N VAL A 31 -9.95 4.75 17.27
CA VAL A 31 -8.61 4.18 17.10
C VAL A 31 -8.09 3.75 18.48
N THR A 32 -7.97 2.45 18.72
CA THR A 32 -7.57 1.91 20.02
C THR A 32 -6.07 2.03 20.25
N ILE A 33 -5.28 1.90 19.20
CA ILE A 33 -3.82 2.04 19.20
C ILE A 33 -3.35 2.40 17.79
N ASN A 34 -2.27 3.17 17.70
CA ASN A 34 -1.54 3.49 16.49
C ASN A 34 -0.03 3.30 16.78
N ALA A 35 0.52 2.13 16.41
CA ALA A 35 1.87 1.71 16.82
C ALA A 35 2.71 1.25 15.63
N SER A 36 4.00 1.60 15.65
CA SER A 36 4.93 1.16 14.62
C SER A 36 5.37 -0.29 14.80
N HIS A 37 5.72 -0.92 13.68
CA HIS A 37 6.48 -2.16 13.63
C HIS A 37 7.76 -1.97 12.79
N GLU A 38 8.77 -2.79 13.08
CA GLU A 38 9.98 -2.82 12.28
C GLU A 38 9.84 -3.83 11.14
N ASP A 39 10.35 -3.48 9.97
CA ASP A 39 10.38 -4.36 8.81
C ASP A 39 11.38 -5.51 8.97
N GLY A 40 11.14 -6.63 8.27
CA GLY A 40 12.09 -7.73 8.16
C GLY A 40 12.28 -8.58 9.41
N LYS A 41 11.40 -8.48 10.40
CA LYS A 41 11.45 -9.36 11.58
C LYS A 41 10.99 -10.78 11.22
N ALA A 42 11.59 -11.77 11.90
CA ALA A 42 11.19 -13.15 11.77
C ALA A 42 9.92 -13.50 12.57
N ASP A 43 9.54 -12.68 13.55
CA ASP A 43 8.40 -12.88 14.43
C ASP A 43 7.77 -11.55 14.84
N TYR A 44 6.45 -11.46 14.76
CA TYR A 44 5.63 -10.30 15.08
C TYR A 44 4.67 -10.55 16.27
N SER A 45 4.85 -11.64 17.01
CA SER A 45 3.96 -12.01 18.12
C SER A 45 3.88 -10.92 19.22
N ALA A 46 4.97 -10.22 19.46
CA ALA A 46 5.00 -9.16 20.46
C ALA A 46 4.19 -7.93 20.03
N GLU A 47 4.33 -7.51 18.77
CA GLU A 47 3.56 -6.41 18.18
C GLU A 47 2.07 -6.76 18.15
N VAL A 48 1.72 -7.95 17.64
CA VAL A 48 0.34 -8.44 17.59
C VAL A 48 -0.25 -8.56 19.00
N GLY A 49 0.53 -9.04 19.97
CA GLY A 49 0.09 -9.10 21.37
C GLY A 49 -0.22 -7.73 21.96
N ALA A 50 0.58 -6.70 21.63
CA ALA A 50 0.31 -5.32 22.07
C ALA A 50 -0.94 -4.72 21.40
N LEU A 51 -1.13 -4.98 20.10
CA LEU A 51 -2.31 -4.57 19.34
C LEU A 51 -3.59 -5.24 19.90
N ALA A 52 -3.54 -6.54 20.15
CA ALA A 52 -4.64 -7.30 20.74
C ALA A 52 -5.00 -6.81 22.15
N ALA A 53 -4.01 -6.48 22.98
CA ALA A 53 -4.24 -5.95 24.32
C ALA A 53 -4.92 -4.57 24.32
N ALA A 54 -4.67 -3.77 23.28
CA ALA A 54 -5.35 -2.48 23.09
C ALA A 54 -6.80 -2.65 22.56
N GLY A 55 -7.11 -3.80 21.99
CA GLY A 55 -8.42 -4.09 21.40
C GLY A 55 -8.58 -3.51 19.99
N GLY A 56 -9.81 -3.59 19.47
CA GLY A 56 -10.19 -3.19 18.12
C GLY A 56 -10.87 -4.33 17.40
N GLU A 57 -11.83 -4.01 16.53
CA GLU A 57 -12.55 -5.01 15.74
C GLU A 57 -11.79 -5.38 14.46
N ILE A 58 -10.95 -4.48 13.97
CA ILE A 58 -10.25 -4.57 12.67
C ILE A 58 -8.80 -4.12 12.88
N LEU A 59 -7.86 -4.77 12.20
CA LEU A 59 -6.47 -4.34 12.16
C LEU A 59 -6.15 -3.63 10.83
N VAL A 60 -5.68 -2.40 10.93
CA VAL A 60 -5.11 -1.65 9.80
C VAL A 60 -3.60 -1.91 9.74
N VAL A 61 -3.09 -2.38 8.61
CA VAL A 61 -1.67 -2.69 8.43
C VAL A 61 -1.07 -1.76 7.38
N ALA A 62 -0.58 -0.60 7.80
CA ALA A 62 0.06 0.39 6.93
C ALA A 62 1.54 0.06 6.72
N GLY A 63 1.83 -0.95 5.91
CA GLY A 63 3.17 -1.49 5.71
C GLY A 63 3.40 -2.01 4.30
N TYR A 64 4.35 -2.91 4.19
CA TYR A 64 4.69 -3.58 2.94
C TYR A 64 4.55 -5.09 3.07
N LEU A 65 3.99 -5.72 2.02
CA LEU A 65 3.73 -7.17 1.96
C LEU A 65 4.93 -8.00 2.41
N ASP A 66 6.05 -7.83 1.74
CA ASP A 66 7.22 -8.71 1.87
C ASP A 66 8.23 -8.22 2.92
N GLN A 67 7.95 -7.09 3.58
CA GLN A 67 8.86 -6.53 4.60
C GLN A 67 8.35 -6.74 6.03
N GLY A 68 7.14 -7.28 6.21
CA GLY A 68 6.59 -7.55 7.54
C GLY A 68 5.09 -7.73 7.56
N GLY A 69 4.37 -7.14 6.60
CA GLY A 69 2.93 -7.12 6.57
C GLY A 69 2.29 -8.52 6.58
N LYS A 70 2.78 -9.45 5.75
CA LYS A 70 2.33 -10.85 5.77
C LYS A 70 2.54 -11.52 7.13
N GLY A 71 3.69 -11.27 7.75
CA GLY A 71 4.01 -11.84 9.06
C GLY A 71 3.09 -11.32 10.17
N ILE A 72 2.70 -10.06 10.13
CA ILE A 72 1.74 -9.47 11.07
C ILE A 72 0.35 -10.09 10.87
N ILE A 73 -0.11 -10.22 9.63
CA ILE A 73 -1.40 -10.86 9.32
C ILE A 73 -1.39 -12.32 9.80
N GLN A 74 -0.35 -13.09 9.45
CA GLN A 74 -0.24 -14.48 9.88
C GLN A 74 -0.22 -14.61 11.40
N ALA A 75 0.57 -13.80 12.11
CA ALA A 75 0.61 -13.81 13.58
C ALA A 75 -0.74 -13.42 14.21
N SER A 76 -1.48 -12.52 13.57
CA SER A 76 -2.83 -12.15 14.02
C SER A 76 -3.82 -13.30 13.90
N LEU A 77 -3.79 -14.01 12.78
CA LEU A 77 -4.62 -15.18 12.52
C LEU A 77 -4.27 -16.35 13.42
N ASP A 78 -2.97 -16.66 13.56
CA ASP A 78 -2.46 -17.76 14.39
C ASP A 78 -2.84 -17.62 15.86
N THR A 79 -2.89 -16.37 16.34
CA THR A 79 -3.26 -16.05 17.73
C THR A 79 -4.75 -15.79 17.92
N GLY A 80 -5.50 -15.65 16.83
CA GLY A 80 -6.91 -15.21 16.88
C GLY A 80 -7.09 -13.77 17.36
N ALA A 81 -6.06 -12.94 17.24
CA ALA A 81 -6.09 -11.54 17.68
C ALA A 81 -6.96 -10.66 16.77
N PHE A 82 -6.81 -10.85 15.47
CA PHE A 82 -7.62 -10.19 14.44
C PHE A 82 -7.87 -11.15 13.28
N ASP A 83 -9.04 -11.05 12.67
CA ASP A 83 -9.47 -11.84 11.50
C ASP A 83 -9.91 -10.96 10.32
N THR A 84 -9.93 -9.66 10.49
CA THR A 84 -10.35 -8.69 9.47
C THR A 84 -9.32 -7.57 9.38
N PHE A 85 -8.91 -7.27 8.14
CA PHE A 85 -7.81 -6.35 7.88
C PHE A 85 -8.22 -5.23 6.92
N VAL A 86 -7.60 -4.04 7.11
CA VAL A 86 -7.60 -2.95 6.15
C VAL A 86 -6.18 -2.77 5.65
N LEU A 87 -6.01 -2.90 4.34
CA LEU A 87 -4.73 -3.08 3.67
C LEU A 87 -4.54 -1.95 2.64
N PRO A 88 -3.71 -0.94 2.94
CA PRO A 88 -3.32 0.08 1.97
C PRO A 88 -2.49 -0.51 0.82
N ASP A 89 -2.14 0.34 -0.12
CA ASP A 89 -1.45 0.03 -1.37
C ASP A 89 -0.18 -0.83 -1.23
N GLY A 90 0.65 -0.56 -0.23
CA GLY A 90 1.85 -1.36 0.05
C GLY A 90 1.57 -2.81 0.50
N MET A 91 0.32 -3.10 0.84
CA MET A 91 -0.16 -4.42 1.27
C MET A 91 -0.97 -5.15 0.20
N VAL A 92 -1.17 -4.54 -0.97
CA VAL A 92 -1.93 -5.15 -2.08
C VAL A 92 -0.99 -5.84 -3.07
N GLY A 93 -1.24 -7.12 -3.33
CA GLY A 93 -0.48 -7.93 -4.28
C GLY A 93 -0.81 -9.41 -4.15
N ASP A 94 -0.59 -10.18 -5.20
CA ASP A 94 -0.99 -11.59 -5.33
C ASP A 94 -0.35 -12.48 -4.26
N SER A 95 0.85 -12.14 -3.81
CA SER A 95 1.58 -12.93 -2.82
C SER A 95 0.90 -12.96 -1.43
N LEU A 96 -0.05 -12.07 -1.15
CA LEU A 96 -0.82 -12.11 0.10
C LEU A 96 -1.91 -13.19 0.07
N PRO A 97 -2.85 -13.19 -0.90
CA PRO A 97 -3.84 -14.27 -0.97
C PRO A 97 -3.20 -15.63 -1.27
N GLU A 98 -2.07 -15.69 -1.96
CA GLU A 98 -1.31 -16.93 -2.14
C GLU A 98 -0.79 -17.50 -0.81
N ALA A 99 -0.36 -16.65 0.11
CA ALA A 99 0.18 -17.06 1.40
C ALA A 99 -0.90 -17.35 2.45
N ILE A 100 -1.96 -16.54 2.51
CA ILE A 100 -2.97 -16.54 3.58
C ILE A 100 -4.26 -17.28 3.16
N GLY A 101 -4.62 -17.19 1.87
CA GLY A 101 -5.80 -17.87 1.35
C GLY A 101 -7.12 -17.22 1.82
N THR A 102 -8.10 -18.08 2.13
CA THR A 102 -9.47 -17.68 2.50
C THR A 102 -9.58 -16.99 3.85
N ASP A 103 -8.54 -17.02 4.67
CA ASP A 103 -8.52 -16.31 5.97
C ASP A 103 -8.46 -14.78 5.80
N LEU A 104 -8.30 -14.30 4.56
CA LEU A 104 -8.46 -12.88 4.20
C LEU A 104 -9.91 -12.48 3.87
N ASP A 105 -10.83 -13.42 3.79
CA ASP A 105 -12.22 -13.13 3.40
C ASP A 105 -12.85 -12.10 4.35
N GLY A 106 -13.43 -11.04 3.77
CA GLY A 106 -13.99 -9.92 4.53
C GLY A 106 -12.99 -8.78 4.82
N SER A 107 -11.72 -8.94 4.49
CA SER A 107 -10.73 -7.87 4.55
C SER A 107 -10.85 -6.91 3.36
N PHE A 108 -10.30 -5.70 3.50
CA PHE A 108 -10.39 -4.65 2.49
C PHE A 108 -9.00 -4.21 2.05
N GLY A 109 -8.75 -4.23 0.75
CA GLY A 109 -7.54 -3.68 0.14
C GLY A 109 -7.84 -2.47 -0.73
N GLN A 110 -6.92 -1.51 -0.80
CA GLN A 110 -6.99 -0.38 -1.71
C GLN A 110 -5.62 -0.13 -2.32
N ALA A 111 -5.56 -0.08 -3.64
CA ALA A 111 -4.40 0.35 -4.40
C ALA A 111 -4.77 1.54 -5.31
N PRO A 112 -3.83 2.43 -5.64
CA PRO A 112 -4.04 3.41 -6.68
C PRO A 112 -4.20 2.70 -8.02
N GLY A 113 -4.92 3.34 -8.89
CA GLY A 113 -5.18 2.86 -10.25
C GLY A 113 -6.40 3.56 -10.83
N THR A 114 -6.45 3.64 -12.14
CA THR A 114 -7.60 4.16 -12.86
C THR A 114 -8.09 3.15 -13.87
N ASP A 115 -9.40 2.96 -13.92
CA ASP A 115 -10.04 2.23 -15.01
C ASP A 115 -10.25 3.21 -16.18
N SER A 116 -9.25 3.30 -17.06
CA SER A 116 -9.20 4.25 -18.17
C SER A 116 -8.89 3.56 -19.49
N GLU A 117 -9.28 4.21 -20.61
CA GLU A 117 -8.90 3.74 -21.96
C GLU A 117 -7.38 3.68 -22.14
N GLY A 118 -6.62 4.56 -21.46
CA GLY A 118 -5.17 4.54 -21.44
C GLY A 118 -4.61 3.30 -20.78
N ALA A 119 -5.15 2.91 -19.63
CA ALA A 119 -4.76 1.67 -18.93
C ALA A 119 -5.04 0.43 -19.81
N ALA A 120 -6.22 0.36 -20.44
CA ALA A 120 -6.54 -0.72 -21.39
C ALA A 120 -5.59 -0.76 -22.58
N THR A 121 -5.18 0.41 -23.08
CA THR A 121 -4.19 0.53 -24.16
C THR A 121 -2.82 0.01 -23.71
N LEU A 122 -2.39 0.34 -22.50
CA LEU A 122 -1.13 -0.15 -21.93
C LEU A 122 -1.12 -1.68 -21.85
N VAL A 123 -2.20 -2.29 -21.35
CA VAL A 123 -2.33 -3.76 -21.30
C VAL A 123 -2.17 -4.36 -22.71
N SER A 124 -2.80 -3.75 -23.72
CA SER A 124 -2.68 -4.21 -25.12
C SER A 124 -1.26 -4.08 -25.68
N ILE A 125 -0.54 -3.02 -25.32
CA ILE A 125 0.86 -2.78 -25.76
C ILE A 125 1.83 -3.70 -25.02
N ALA A 126 1.62 -3.94 -23.75
CA ALA A 126 2.48 -4.78 -22.92
C ALA A 126 2.49 -6.25 -23.39
N GLY A 127 1.32 -6.76 -23.83
CA GLY A 127 1.20 -8.16 -24.21
C GLY A 127 1.77 -9.09 -23.13
N ASP A 128 2.66 -9.99 -23.51
CA ASP A 128 3.33 -10.92 -22.60
C ASP A 128 4.65 -10.37 -22.00
N SER A 129 4.98 -9.09 -22.25
CA SER A 129 6.27 -8.53 -21.83
C SER A 129 6.32 -8.25 -20.32
N PHE A 130 5.21 -7.83 -19.74
CA PHE A 130 5.03 -7.62 -18.30
C PHE A 130 3.53 -7.55 -17.98
N ASP A 131 3.17 -7.79 -16.72
CA ASP A 131 1.80 -7.63 -16.24
C ASP A 131 1.45 -6.16 -16.05
N ALA A 132 0.78 -5.58 -17.04
CA ALA A 132 0.32 -4.19 -17.03
C ALA A 132 -0.92 -3.97 -16.16
N THR A 133 -1.50 -5.02 -15.55
CA THR A 133 -2.61 -4.94 -14.61
C THR A 133 -2.13 -4.87 -13.16
N SER A 134 -0.84 -5.13 -12.91
CA SER A 134 -0.28 -5.06 -11.57
C SER A 134 -0.36 -3.64 -10.99
N PRO A 135 -0.46 -3.50 -9.66
CA PRO A 135 -0.49 -2.20 -9.01
C PRO A 135 0.66 -1.30 -9.46
N PHE A 136 0.38 -0.04 -9.75
CA PHE A 136 1.32 1.00 -10.20
C PHE A 136 1.91 0.82 -11.60
N ALA A 137 1.52 -0.17 -12.39
CA ALA A 137 2.06 -0.36 -13.74
C ALA A 137 1.73 0.82 -14.66
N ALA A 138 0.48 1.27 -14.68
CA ALA A 138 0.05 2.41 -15.50
C ALA A 138 0.69 3.72 -15.03
N GLU A 139 0.73 3.97 -13.74
CA GLU A 139 1.33 5.17 -13.14
C GLU A 139 2.85 5.23 -13.41
N SER A 140 3.53 4.09 -13.37
CA SER A 140 4.95 4.00 -13.69
C SER A 140 5.23 4.28 -15.17
N TYR A 141 4.37 3.78 -16.06
CA TYR A 141 4.44 4.08 -17.48
C TYR A 141 4.25 5.58 -17.74
N ASP A 142 3.21 6.17 -17.16
CA ASP A 142 2.92 7.60 -17.32
C ASP A 142 4.05 8.47 -16.78
N ALA A 143 4.59 8.14 -15.62
CA ALA A 143 5.75 8.85 -15.06
C ALA A 143 6.96 8.81 -15.98
N ALA A 144 7.26 7.64 -16.54
CA ALA A 144 8.36 7.48 -17.50
C ALA A 144 8.10 8.26 -18.79
N ALA A 145 6.88 8.21 -19.33
CA ALA A 145 6.49 8.95 -20.52
C ALA A 145 6.62 10.46 -20.33
N LEU A 146 6.13 11.01 -19.22
CA LEU A 146 6.27 12.43 -18.87
C LEU A 146 7.73 12.87 -18.81
N ILE A 147 8.59 12.09 -18.18
CA ILE A 147 10.03 12.39 -18.10
C ILE A 147 10.67 12.39 -19.48
N LEU A 148 10.39 11.38 -20.31
CA LEU A 148 10.96 11.26 -21.64
C LEU A 148 10.51 12.40 -22.57
N LEU A 149 9.23 12.75 -22.53
CA LEU A 149 8.67 13.88 -23.28
C LEU A 149 9.27 15.21 -22.83
N ALA A 150 9.45 15.41 -21.52
CA ALA A 150 10.09 16.60 -20.97
C ALA A 150 11.56 16.70 -21.39
N MET A 151 12.31 15.60 -21.40
CA MET A 151 13.69 15.53 -21.93
C MET A 151 13.72 15.92 -23.41
N GLN A 152 12.80 15.41 -24.20
CA GLN A 152 12.68 15.74 -25.63
C GLN A 152 12.37 17.22 -25.82
N ALA A 153 11.40 17.76 -25.09
CA ALA A 153 11.03 19.16 -25.16
C ALA A 153 12.16 20.12 -24.73
N ALA A 154 13.00 19.68 -23.78
CA ALA A 154 14.16 20.44 -23.33
C ALA A 154 15.40 20.26 -24.21
N GLY A 155 15.43 19.23 -25.07
CA GLY A 155 16.64 18.84 -25.81
C GLY A 155 17.79 18.39 -24.90
N SER A 156 17.50 17.97 -23.67
CA SER A 156 18.52 17.66 -22.64
C SER A 156 18.07 16.51 -21.75
N LYS A 157 19.05 15.69 -21.34
CA LYS A 157 18.87 14.62 -20.34
C LYS A 157 19.21 15.08 -18.92
N ASN A 158 19.65 16.31 -18.73
CA ASN A 158 19.97 16.85 -17.43
C ASN A 158 18.69 17.27 -16.70
N PRO A 159 18.40 16.74 -15.49
CA PRO A 159 17.20 17.07 -14.73
C PRO A 159 16.99 18.57 -14.49
N ALA A 160 18.08 19.33 -14.33
CA ALA A 160 18.00 20.78 -14.15
C ALA A 160 17.34 21.49 -15.35
N ASP A 161 17.50 20.95 -16.56
CA ASP A 161 17.02 21.55 -17.80
C ASP A 161 15.57 21.13 -18.11
N TYR A 162 15.19 19.85 -17.86
CA TYR A 162 13.87 19.34 -18.23
C TYR A 162 12.82 19.38 -17.13
N LYS A 163 13.19 19.55 -15.84
CA LYS A 163 12.23 19.50 -14.73
C LYS A 163 11.06 20.49 -14.89
N GLY A 164 11.32 21.66 -15.45
CA GLY A 164 10.29 22.67 -15.73
C GLY A 164 9.40 22.34 -16.94
N LYS A 165 9.81 21.35 -17.77
CA LYS A 165 9.06 20.94 -18.96
C LYS A 165 8.04 19.84 -18.68
N VAL A 166 8.09 19.19 -17.50
CA VAL A 166 7.16 18.13 -17.14
C VAL A 166 5.69 18.61 -17.20
N PHE A 167 5.42 19.84 -16.76
CA PHE A 167 4.08 20.41 -16.81
C PHE A 167 3.67 20.96 -18.20
N ASP A 168 4.63 21.12 -19.12
CA ASP A 168 4.37 21.59 -20.48
C ASP A 168 3.94 20.45 -21.42
N VAL A 169 4.19 19.20 -21.05
CA VAL A 169 3.97 18.00 -21.87
C VAL A 169 2.91 17.04 -21.30
N ALA A 170 2.33 17.39 -20.15
CA ALA A 170 1.27 16.63 -19.49
C ALA A 170 -0.09 16.85 -20.15
#